data_890bab6b507d92cd827132dff8f29285
#
_entry.id   890bab6b507d92cd827132dff8f29285
#
_cell.length_a   1.000
_cell.length_b   1.000
_cell.length_c   1.000
_cell.angle_alpha   90.00
_cell.angle_beta   90.00
_cell.angle_gamma   90.00
#
_symmetry.space_group_name_H-M   'P 1'
#
loop_
_entity.id
_entity.type
_entity.pdbx_description
1 polymer ?
#
loop_
_entity_poly.entity_id
_entity_poly.type
_entity_poly.pdbx_seq_one_letter_code
_entity_poly.pdbx_strand_id
1 'polypeptide(L)'
;RRLKADKGLGMVVVDYLQLMRTSRRTDSRELEISDISRSLKGLAKEMNVPVVALSQLNRKVEERSDKRPMLSDLRESGAIEQDADVIMFVYRDDVYKFQKPADRPPQGIAEIIIGKQRNGPVGVAELMYMSPYTSFEDIAPDWMPPPSEGGS
;
A
#
# COMPACT_ATOMS: atom_id res chain seq x y z
N ARG A 1 -21.05 -10.17 7.64
CA ARG A 1 -22.47 -9.91 7.99
C ARG A 1 -22.79 -10.35 9.42
N ARG A 2 -22.65 -11.64 9.73
CA ARG A 2 -22.94 -12.18 11.07
C ARG A 2 -22.15 -11.48 12.19
N LEU A 3 -20.83 -11.27 11.99
CA LEU A 3 -19.99 -10.62 12.97
C LEU A 3 -20.45 -9.19 13.30
N LYS A 4 -20.91 -8.44 12.29
CA LYS A 4 -21.45 -7.09 12.50
C LYS A 4 -22.74 -7.08 13.31
N ALA A 5 -23.62 -8.04 13.05
CA ALA A 5 -24.87 -8.16 13.77
C ALA A 5 -24.64 -8.53 15.24
N ASP A 6 -23.70 -9.44 15.51
CA ASP A 6 -23.49 -10.01 16.85
C ASP A 6 -22.58 -9.17 17.75
N LYS A 7 -21.54 -8.53 17.19
CA LYS A 7 -20.47 -7.87 17.98
C LYS A 7 -20.09 -6.47 17.50
N GLY A 8 -20.69 -6.00 16.43
CA GLY A 8 -20.25 -4.80 15.73
C GLY A 8 -18.99 -5.07 14.89
N LEU A 9 -18.78 -4.21 13.88
CA LEU A 9 -17.64 -4.28 12.97
C LEU A 9 -17.25 -2.84 12.60
N GLY A 10 -15.99 -2.47 12.90
CA GLY A 10 -15.47 -1.13 12.60
C GLY A 10 -14.70 -1.06 11.29
N MET A 11 -14.04 -2.14 10.88
CA MET A 11 -13.21 -2.20 9.68
C MET A 11 -13.05 -3.64 9.19
N VAL A 12 -12.79 -3.81 7.90
CA VAL A 12 -12.36 -5.08 7.30
C VAL A 12 -10.99 -4.88 6.68
N VAL A 13 -10.05 -5.79 6.98
CA VAL A 13 -8.71 -5.80 6.37
C VAL A 13 -8.55 -7.10 5.59
N VAL A 14 -8.06 -7.00 4.35
CA VAL A 14 -7.80 -8.13 3.45
C VAL A 14 -6.30 -8.17 3.13
N ASP A 15 -5.62 -9.20 3.55
CA ASP A 15 -4.21 -9.44 3.30
C ASP A 15 -4.05 -10.75 2.51
N TYR A 16 -3.80 -10.68 1.23
CA TYR A 16 -3.84 -9.62 0.24
C TYR A 16 -4.73 -10.05 -0.94
N LEU A 17 -5.09 -9.13 -1.84
CA LEU A 17 -6.07 -9.37 -2.91
C LEU A 17 -5.74 -10.57 -3.80
N GLN A 18 -4.45 -10.76 -4.11
CA GLN A 18 -4.00 -11.82 -5.02
C GLN A 18 -4.15 -13.24 -4.43
N LEU A 19 -4.44 -13.39 -3.14
CA LEU A 19 -4.78 -14.68 -2.53
C LEU A 19 -6.27 -15.01 -2.65
N MET A 20 -7.10 -14.01 -2.91
CA MET A 20 -8.54 -14.23 -3.07
C MET A 20 -8.86 -14.92 -4.38
N ARG A 21 -9.94 -15.69 -4.37
CA ARG A 21 -10.52 -16.36 -5.52
C ARG A 21 -12.00 -16.08 -5.59
N THR A 22 -12.53 -15.95 -6.79
CA THR A 22 -13.98 -15.90 -7.00
C THR A 22 -14.53 -17.31 -7.12
N SER A 23 -15.80 -17.49 -6.77
CA SER A 23 -16.51 -18.76 -7.00
C SER A 23 -16.87 -18.96 -8.47
N ARG A 24 -16.79 -17.92 -9.29
CA ARG A 24 -17.06 -17.97 -10.73
C ARG A 24 -15.76 -18.32 -11.47
N ARG A 25 -15.85 -19.20 -12.45
CA ARG A 25 -14.77 -19.39 -13.42
C ARG A 25 -14.66 -18.12 -14.26
N THR A 26 -13.49 -17.51 -14.24
CA THR A 26 -13.15 -16.34 -15.07
C THR A 26 -12.01 -16.74 -15.99
N ASP A 27 -12.04 -16.22 -17.22
CA ASP A 27 -11.07 -16.57 -18.26
C ASP A 27 -9.70 -15.88 -18.04
N SER A 28 -9.63 -14.89 -17.18
CA SER A 28 -8.39 -14.21 -16.87
C SER A 28 -8.32 -13.78 -15.40
N ARG A 29 -7.09 -13.67 -14.89
CA ARG A 29 -6.83 -13.18 -13.54
C ARG A 29 -7.25 -11.72 -13.36
N GLU A 30 -7.15 -10.92 -14.40
CA GLU A 30 -7.57 -9.52 -14.40
C GLU A 30 -9.08 -9.39 -14.14
N LEU A 31 -9.89 -10.20 -14.80
CA LEU A 31 -11.34 -10.24 -14.59
C LEU A 31 -11.66 -10.70 -13.16
N GLU A 32 -10.93 -11.69 -12.66
CA GLU A 32 -11.12 -12.18 -11.31
C GLU A 32 -10.83 -11.07 -10.26
N ILE A 33 -9.73 -10.35 -10.41
CA ILE A 33 -9.39 -9.21 -9.53
C ILE A 33 -10.43 -8.09 -9.65
N SER A 34 -10.93 -7.82 -10.84
CA SER A 34 -12.01 -6.85 -11.06
C SER A 34 -13.28 -7.22 -10.29
N ASP A 35 -13.68 -8.48 -10.34
CA ASP A 35 -14.86 -8.96 -9.60
C ASP A 35 -14.66 -8.91 -8.08
N ILE A 36 -13.45 -9.24 -7.61
CA ILE A 36 -13.07 -9.12 -6.21
C ILE A 36 -13.15 -7.65 -5.76
N SER A 37 -12.55 -6.73 -6.51
CA SER A 37 -12.55 -5.29 -6.21
C SER A 37 -13.98 -4.74 -6.07
N ARG A 38 -14.85 -5.01 -7.05
CA ARG A 38 -16.26 -4.62 -6.99
C ARG A 38 -17.00 -5.22 -5.79
N SER A 39 -16.72 -6.50 -5.49
CA SER A 39 -17.33 -7.18 -4.36
C SER A 39 -16.93 -6.57 -3.03
N LEU A 40 -15.65 -6.20 -2.86
CA LEU A 40 -15.15 -5.51 -1.67
C LEU A 40 -15.74 -4.11 -1.54
N LYS A 41 -15.87 -3.37 -2.66
CA LYS A 41 -16.56 -2.08 -2.67
C LYS A 41 -18.04 -2.21 -2.29
N GLY A 42 -18.72 -3.23 -2.80
CA GLY A 42 -20.09 -3.57 -2.43
C GLY A 42 -20.21 -3.91 -0.94
N LEU A 43 -19.27 -4.70 -0.41
CA LEU A 43 -19.21 -5.07 1.00
C LEU A 43 -19.04 -3.83 1.90
N ALA A 44 -18.11 -2.94 1.55
CA ALA A 44 -17.88 -1.70 2.31
C ALA A 44 -19.16 -0.86 2.43
N LYS A 45 -19.90 -0.71 1.32
CA LYS A 45 -21.18 0.02 1.30
C LYS A 45 -22.27 -0.69 2.11
N GLU A 46 -22.44 -1.99 1.90
CA GLU A 46 -23.49 -2.79 2.58
C GLU A 46 -23.26 -2.80 4.10
N MET A 47 -21.99 -2.97 4.50
CA MET A 47 -21.64 -3.05 5.91
C MET A 47 -21.43 -1.68 6.54
N ASN A 48 -21.41 -0.60 5.75
CA ASN A 48 -21.09 0.76 6.19
C ASN A 48 -19.84 0.79 7.10
N VAL A 49 -18.75 0.18 6.60
CA VAL A 49 -17.43 0.15 7.25
C VAL A 49 -16.34 0.30 6.20
N PRO A 50 -15.18 0.87 6.54
CA PRO A 50 -14.02 0.87 5.65
C PRO A 50 -13.54 -0.56 5.40
N VAL A 51 -13.14 -0.81 4.15
CA VAL A 51 -12.45 -2.03 3.73
C VAL A 51 -11.06 -1.63 3.24
N VAL A 52 -10.04 -2.10 3.92
CA VAL A 52 -8.63 -1.93 3.56
C VAL A 52 -8.16 -3.22 2.90
N ALA A 53 -7.71 -3.14 1.66
CA ALA A 53 -7.20 -4.29 0.93
C ALA A 53 -5.72 -4.06 0.57
N LEU A 54 -4.86 -4.98 0.96
CA LEU A 54 -3.46 -4.98 0.56
C LEU A 54 -3.36 -5.54 -0.86
N SER A 55 -2.48 -4.96 -1.66
CA SER A 55 -2.25 -5.40 -3.03
C SER A 55 -0.75 -5.43 -3.34
N GLN A 56 -0.32 -6.51 -3.98
CA GLN A 56 1.04 -6.60 -4.48
C GLN A 56 1.20 -5.76 -5.74
N LEU A 57 2.34 -5.09 -5.86
CA LEU A 57 2.72 -4.32 -7.04
C LEU A 57 3.34 -5.21 -8.13
N ASN A 58 3.36 -4.70 -9.35
CA ASN A 58 4.10 -5.31 -10.44
C ASN A 58 5.61 -5.16 -10.18
N ARG A 59 6.36 -6.24 -10.35
CA ARG A 59 7.83 -6.25 -10.18
C ARG A 59 8.57 -5.29 -11.11
N LYS A 60 7.95 -4.84 -12.19
CA LYS A 60 8.54 -3.84 -13.09
C LYS A 60 8.88 -2.52 -12.40
N VAL A 61 8.28 -2.22 -11.24
CA VAL A 61 8.69 -1.06 -10.42
C VAL A 61 10.16 -1.15 -10.01
N GLU A 62 10.68 -2.36 -9.78
CA GLU A 62 12.06 -2.60 -9.37
C GLU A 62 13.08 -2.39 -10.50
N GLU A 63 12.62 -2.37 -11.75
CA GLU A 63 13.46 -2.19 -12.95
C GLU A 63 13.68 -0.71 -13.29
N ARG A 64 12.86 0.19 -12.71
CA ARG A 64 12.97 1.63 -12.96
C ARG A 64 14.10 2.26 -12.14
N SER A 65 14.64 3.37 -12.63
CA SER A 65 15.59 4.19 -11.87
C SER A 65 14.93 4.82 -10.64
N ASP A 66 13.74 5.38 -10.80
CA ASP A 66 12.87 5.78 -9.68
C ASP A 66 11.91 4.64 -9.35
N LYS A 67 12.10 4.05 -8.18
CA LYS A 67 11.32 2.91 -7.68
C LYS A 67 10.10 3.32 -6.86
N ARG A 68 9.77 4.61 -6.81
CA ARG A 68 8.53 5.06 -6.18
C ARG A 68 7.33 4.50 -6.92
N PRO A 69 6.44 3.79 -6.22
CA PRO A 69 5.26 3.21 -6.82
C PRO A 69 4.29 4.26 -7.37
N MET A 70 3.62 3.91 -8.45
CA MET A 70 2.58 4.72 -9.08
C MET A 70 1.37 3.85 -9.45
N LEU A 71 0.26 4.46 -9.85
CA LEU A 71 -0.98 3.74 -10.17
C LEU A 71 -0.80 2.66 -11.25
N SER A 72 0.03 2.89 -12.25
CA SER A 72 0.34 1.90 -13.30
C SER A 72 1.06 0.64 -12.79
N ASP A 73 1.60 0.67 -11.57
CA ASP A 73 2.26 -0.48 -10.96
C ASP A 73 1.28 -1.41 -10.23
N LEU A 74 0.03 -1.01 -10.09
CA LEU A 74 -1.03 -1.89 -9.61
C LEU A 74 -1.24 -2.98 -10.68
N ARG A 75 -0.81 -4.18 -10.36
CA ARG A 75 -0.85 -5.32 -11.27
C ARG A 75 -2.29 -5.73 -11.57
N GLU A 76 -2.62 -5.90 -12.86
CA GLU A 76 -3.87 -6.50 -13.35
C GLU A 76 -5.16 -5.74 -12.92
N SER A 77 -5.11 -4.40 -12.74
CA SER A 77 -6.15 -3.77 -11.96
C SER A 77 -6.56 -2.35 -12.30
N GLY A 78 -6.84 -2.07 -13.56
CA GLY A 78 -7.62 -0.87 -13.89
C GLY A 78 -8.92 -0.76 -13.05
N ALA A 79 -9.50 -1.91 -12.67
CA ALA A 79 -10.69 -1.95 -11.82
C ALA A 79 -10.41 -1.50 -10.38
N ILE A 80 -9.28 -1.92 -9.77
CA ILE A 80 -8.92 -1.45 -8.42
C ILE A 80 -8.78 0.07 -8.41
N GLU A 81 -8.12 0.62 -9.43
CA GLU A 81 -7.99 2.07 -9.55
C GLU A 81 -9.35 2.77 -9.64
N GLN A 82 -10.32 2.20 -10.35
CA GLN A 82 -11.65 2.77 -10.47
C GLN A 82 -12.48 2.64 -9.17
N ASP A 83 -12.44 1.48 -8.54
CA ASP A 83 -13.30 1.13 -7.41
C ASP A 83 -12.82 1.74 -6.09
N ALA A 84 -11.50 1.81 -5.86
CA ALA A 84 -10.95 2.35 -4.63
C ALA A 84 -11.22 3.85 -4.47
N ASP A 85 -11.56 4.27 -3.25
CA ASP A 85 -11.71 5.69 -2.91
C ASP A 85 -10.35 6.32 -2.61
N VAL A 86 -9.46 5.55 -2.02
CA VAL A 86 -8.08 5.95 -1.69
C VAL A 86 -7.14 4.83 -2.11
N ILE A 87 -6.02 5.19 -2.73
CA ILE A 87 -4.91 4.29 -3.03
C ILE A 87 -3.65 4.89 -2.41
N MET A 88 -3.01 4.12 -1.54
CA MET A 88 -1.77 4.49 -0.88
C MET A 88 -0.69 3.47 -1.21
N PHE A 89 0.51 3.95 -1.47
CA PHE A 89 1.70 3.13 -1.64
C PHE A 89 2.64 3.36 -0.46
N VAL A 90 3.28 2.30 -0.01
CA VAL A 90 4.34 2.36 0.98
C VAL A 90 5.67 2.24 0.24
N TYR A 91 6.53 3.25 0.35
CA TYR A 91 7.84 3.26 -0.25
C TYR A 91 8.92 3.51 0.80
N ARG A 92 10.03 2.79 0.68
CA ARG A 92 11.22 2.95 1.53
C ARG A 92 12.46 2.91 0.64
N ASP A 93 13.13 4.04 0.57
CA ASP A 93 14.32 4.21 -0.27
C ASP A 93 15.51 3.37 0.22
N ASP A 94 15.65 3.21 1.54
CA ASP A 94 16.69 2.41 2.17
C ASP A 94 16.68 0.92 1.77
N VAL A 95 15.53 0.39 1.37
CA VAL A 95 15.41 -0.99 0.87
C VAL A 95 16.13 -1.18 -0.46
N TYR A 96 16.20 -0.13 -1.27
CA TYR A 96 16.74 -0.19 -2.63
C TYR A 96 18.18 0.35 -2.75
N LYS A 97 18.56 1.35 -1.96
CA LYS A 97 19.86 2.00 -2.04
C LYS A 97 20.99 1.22 -1.35
N PHE A 98 20.66 0.46 -0.32
CA PHE A 98 21.66 -0.21 0.50
C PHE A 98 21.68 -1.70 0.21
N GLN A 99 22.63 -2.12 -0.63
CA GLN A 99 22.85 -3.53 -0.97
C GLN A 99 23.62 -4.30 0.12
N LYS A 100 24.29 -3.59 1.04
CA LYS A 100 25.06 -4.19 2.13
C LYS A 100 24.50 -3.80 3.49
N PRO A 101 24.43 -4.74 4.46
CA PRO A 101 23.92 -4.43 5.81
C PRO A 101 24.72 -3.34 6.53
N ALA A 102 26.02 -3.20 6.25
CA ALA A 102 26.89 -2.18 6.84
C ALA A 102 26.59 -0.75 6.36
N ASP A 103 25.99 -0.60 5.19
CA ASP A 103 25.69 0.69 4.56
C ASP A 103 24.28 1.19 4.91
N ARG A 104 23.53 0.47 5.77
CA ARG A 104 22.19 0.88 6.16
C ARG A 104 22.23 1.99 7.18
N PRO A 105 21.58 3.12 6.94
CA PRO A 105 21.26 4.01 8.04
C PRO A 105 20.41 3.23 9.07
N PRO A 106 20.62 3.45 10.37
CA PRO A 106 19.91 2.72 11.42
C PRO A 106 18.41 2.95 11.42
N GLN A 107 17.95 3.96 10.69
CA GLN A 107 16.54 4.33 10.58
C GLN A 107 16.30 4.97 9.21
N GLY A 108 15.25 4.52 8.52
CA GLY A 108 14.89 5.01 7.20
C GLY A 108 13.59 5.81 7.21
N ILE A 109 13.50 6.81 6.35
CA ILE A 109 12.24 7.46 6.07
C ILE A 109 11.41 6.53 5.18
N ALA A 110 10.15 6.37 5.56
CA ALA A 110 9.13 5.73 4.74
C ALA A 110 8.19 6.80 4.18
N GLU A 111 7.88 6.70 2.90
CA GLU A 111 6.92 7.56 2.23
C GLU A 111 5.60 6.81 2.08
N ILE A 112 4.52 7.40 2.57
CA ILE A 112 3.16 6.97 2.26
C ILE A 112 2.65 7.85 1.11
N ILE A 113 2.71 7.31 -0.09
CA ILE A 113 2.37 8.03 -1.32
C ILE A 113 0.87 7.85 -1.58
N ILE A 114 0.09 8.91 -1.45
CA ILE A 114 -1.34 8.93 -1.77
C ILE A 114 -1.47 9.12 -3.28
N GLY A 115 -1.55 8.03 -4.02
CA GLY A 115 -1.65 8.05 -5.49
C GLY A 115 -3.05 8.36 -6.01
N LYS A 116 -4.07 8.09 -5.20
CA LYS A 116 -5.47 8.43 -5.48
C LYS A 116 -6.20 8.77 -4.19
N GLN A 117 -7.00 9.82 -4.24
CA GLN A 117 -7.97 10.16 -3.18
C GLN A 117 -9.20 10.81 -3.81
N ARG A 118 -10.38 10.19 -3.64
CA ARG A 118 -11.61 10.65 -4.31
C ARG A 118 -12.08 12.01 -3.80
N ASN A 119 -11.95 12.26 -2.50
CA ASN A 119 -12.47 13.45 -1.83
C ASN A 119 -11.36 14.29 -1.18
N GLY A 120 -10.14 14.26 -1.73
CA GLY A 120 -9.03 15.02 -1.20
C GLY A 120 -7.83 15.06 -2.16
N PRO A 121 -6.77 15.78 -1.81
CA PRO A 121 -5.57 15.87 -2.63
C PRO A 121 -4.76 14.59 -2.59
N VAL A 122 -4.01 14.33 -3.63
CA VAL A 122 -2.90 13.38 -3.63
C VAL A 122 -1.66 14.04 -3.01
N GLY A 123 -0.72 13.25 -2.53
CA GLY A 123 0.49 13.77 -1.90
C GLY A 123 1.34 12.68 -1.28
N VAL A 124 2.31 13.08 -0.49
CA VAL A 124 3.21 12.18 0.23
C VAL A 124 3.21 12.57 1.69
N ALA A 125 3.07 11.58 2.58
CA ALA A 125 3.33 11.71 4.00
C ALA A 125 4.59 10.93 4.34
N GLU A 126 5.54 11.58 5.00
CA GLU A 126 6.78 10.95 5.45
C GLU A 126 6.63 10.48 6.89
N LEU A 127 7.12 9.29 7.17
CA LEU A 127 7.14 8.66 8.49
C LEU A 127 8.53 8.09 8.77
N MET A 128 8.90 8.02 10.04
CA MET A 128 10.07 7.29 10.48
C MET A 128 9.75 5.80 10.55
N TYR A 129 10.51 4.95 9.88
CA TYR A 129 10.40 3.51 9.99
C TYR A 129 11.43 2.96 10.99
N MET A 130 10.93 2.42 12.08
CA MET A 130 11.73 1.81 13.15
C MET A 130 11.95 0.32 12.86
N SER A 131 13.00 0.01 12.14
CA SER A 131 13.30 -1.38 11.68
C SER A 131 13.32 -2.43 12.80
N PRO A 132 13.88 -2.17 14.00
CA PRO A 132 13.89 -3.16 15.08
C PRO A 132 12.50 -3.53 15.59
N TYR A 133 11.54 -2.63 15.44
CA TYR A 133 10.17 -2.81 15.94
C TYR A 133 9.14 -3.02 14.83
N THR A 134 9.57 -2.90 13.58
CA THR A 134 8.68 -2.98 12.40
C THR A 134 7.50 -2.01 12.53
N SER A 135 7.75 -0.82 13.06
CA SER A 135 6.74 0.22 13.30
C SER A 135 7.02 1.48 12.52
N PHE A 136 5.96 2.27 12.30
CA PHE A 136 6.04 3.61 11.75
C PHE A 136 5.75 4.60 12.86
N GLU A 137 6.53 5.67 12.92
CA GLU A 137 6.42 6.73 13.91
C GLU A 137 6.38 8.08 13.19
N ASP A 138 5.81 9.08 13.84
CA ASP A 138 5.89 10.45 13.35
C ASP A 138 7.33 10.94 13.38
N ILE A 139 7.73 11.71 12.36
CA ILE A 139 9.04 12.35 12.34
C ILE A 139 9.05 13.48 13.38
N ALA A 140 9.98 13.41 14.33
CA ALA A 140 10.12 14.46 15.33
C ALA A 140 10.42 15.82 14.67
N PRO A 141 9.85 16.94 15.15
CA PRO A 141 10.03 18.26 14.53
C PRO A 141 11.50 18.73 14.43
N ASP A 142 12.36 18.24 15.29
CA ASP A 142 13.80 18.53 15.38
C ASP A 142 14.68 17.43 14.76
N TRP A 143 14.08 16.42 14.15
CA TRP A 143 14.82 15.36 13.49
C TRP A 143 15.55 15.89 12.25
N MET A 144 16.86 15.66 12.21
CA MET A 144 17.68 15.89 11.03
C MET A 144 18.17 14.56 10.48
N PRO A 145 18.14 14.34 9.17
CA PRO A 145 18.75 13.16 8.58
C PRO A 145 20.25 13.15 8.93
N PRO A 146 20.85 11.98 9.18
CA PRO A 146 22.28 11.88 9.35
C PRO A 146 22.98 12.48 8.12
N PRO A 147 24.09 13.21 8.31
CA PRO A 147 24.82 13.78 7.21
C PRO A 147 25.16 12.67 6.19
N SER A 148 24.87 12.93 4.94
CA SER A 148 25.30 12.04 3.85
C SER A 148 26.82 11.97 3.91
N GLU A 149 27.39 10.83 4.27
CA GLU A 149 28.82 10.64 4.16
C GLU A 149 29.19 10.84 2.69
N GLY A 150 29.80 12.00 2.43
CA GLY A 150 30.29 12.36 1.12
C GLY A 150 31.31 11.31 0.70
N GLY A 151 30.98 10.58 -0.35
CA GLY A 151 31.94 9.70 -0.99
C GLY A 151 33.17 10.49 -1.40
N SER A 152 34.29 10.11 -0.86
CA SER A 152 35.62 10.49 -1.32
C SER A 152 36.04 9.55 -2.42
#